data_2b4e3daaea50d3a288fe1fcb10d77cfe
#
_entry.id   2b4e3daaea50d3a288fe1fcb10d77cfe
#
_cell.length_a   1.000
_cell.length_b   1.000
_cell.length_c   1.000
_cell.angle_alpha   90.00
_cell.angle_beta   90.00
_cell.angle_gamma   90.00
#
_symmetry.space_group_name_H-M   'P 1'
#
loop_
_entity.id
_entity.type
_entity.pdbx_description
1 polymer ?
#
loop_
_entity_poly.entity_id
_entity_poly.type
_entity_poly.pdbx_seq_one_letter_code
_entity_poly.pdbx_strand_id
1 'polypeptide(L)'
;MKELKILESNEIGHGLLIEMDAGWVNPKDKLNLDLIQESRKLDYKAPFEFFAVLQKHDIPNRNGRTYPEKILKREADKYKKIIEKGLSTSELNHPESSLIDLDRVSHLITDIWWDGNILMGKLLLLTSPGFHERGIVSTKGDVAANLMRSGVTLGVSSRGVGSLKKVGEKNEVQDDFELICFDLVSSPSTPGAYLFSNKEDRDKYDEKLEEEKKVEPVSDVLKLMSKLDRYLK
;
A
#
# COMPACT_ATOMS: atom_id res chain seq x y z
N MET A 1 -4.97 1.08 -18.67
CA MET A 1 -3.75 1.69 -18.09
C MET A 1 -3.99 3.18 -17.99
N LYS A 2 -4.03 3.75 -16.79
CA LYS A 2 -3.99 5.21 -16.66
C LYS A 2 -2.56 5.64 -16.92
N GLU A 3 -2.36 6.48 -17.90
CA GLU A 3 -1.07 7.05 -18.22
C GLU A 3 -0.57 7.91 -17.06
N LEU A 4 0.74 7.85 -16.83
CA LEU A 4 1.41 8.78 -15.95
C LEU A 4 1.15 10.19 -16.48
N LYS A 5 0.58 11.10 -15.67
CA LYS A 5 0.55 12.52 -16.04
C LYS A 5 1.99 13.03 -16.01
N ILE A 6 2.58 13.18 -17.17
CA ILE A 6 3.90 13.79 -17.34
C ILE A 6 3.72 15.27 -17.08
N LEU A 7 4.26 15.76 -15.97
CA LEU A 7 4.45 17.19 -15.75
C LEU A 7 5.62 17.62 -16.62
N GLU A 8 5.34 18.53 -17.55
CA GLU A 8 6.22 18.90 -18.65
C GLU A 8 7.71 19.02 -18.30
N SER A 9 8.50 18.44 -19.09
CA SER A 9 9.65 18.85 -19.89
C SER A 9 10.91 18.01 -19.74
N ASN A 10 11.57 17.91 -20.85
CA ASN A 10 12.81 17.22 -21.18
C ASN A 10 12.62 15.71 -21.46
N GLU A 11 13.50 15.17 -22.28
CA GLU A 11 13.52 13.80 -22.81
C GLU A 11 13.45 12.68 -21.75
N ILE A 12 13.46 13.05 -20.47
CA ILE A 12 13.22 12.20 -19.31
C ILE A 12 11.97 12.74 -18.61
N GLY A 13 10.84 12.04 -18.77
CA GLY A 13 9.57 12.46 -18.16
C GLY A 13 9.64 12.41 -16.63
N HIS A 14 9.44 13.54 -15.98
CA HIS A 14 9.15 13.59 -14.54
C HIS A 14 7.64 13.48 -14.34
N GLY A 15 7.22 12.65 -13.41
CA GLY A 15 5.80 12.45 -13.11
C GLY A 15 5.58 12.08 -11.66
N LEU A 16 4.34 12.25 -11.21
CA LEU A 16 3.89 11.78 -9.91
C LEU A 16 3.77 10.26 -9.95
N LEU A 17 4.55 9.57 -9.12
CA LEU A 17 4.51 8.13 -8.96
C LEU A 17 3.53 7.78 -7.84
N ILE A 18 2.33 7.38 -8.22
CA ILE A 18 1.29 6.93 -7.29
C ILE A 18 1.23 5.40 -7.36
N GLU A 19 1.39 4.77 -6.21
CA GLU A 19 1.40 3.32 -6.09
C GLU A 19 0.01 2.76 -5.71
N MET A 20 -1.00 3.17 -6.47
CA MET A 20 -2.37 2.66 -6.35
C MET A 20 -2.70 1.76 -7.54
N ASP A 21 -3.18 0.56 -7.28
CA ASP A 21 -3.74 -0.31 -8.32
C ASP A 21 -5.11 0.23 -8.74
N ALA A 22 -5.24 0.61 -10.00
CA ALA A 22 -6.52 1.06 -10.58
C ALA A 22 -7.37 -0.10 -11.09
N GLY A 23 -6.93 -1.34 -10.93
CA GLY A 23 -7.55 -2.53 -11.47
C GLY A 23 -8.07 -3.48 -10.41
N TRP A 24 -9.18 -4.05 -10.67
CA TRP A 24 -9.80 -5.26 -10.15
C TRP A 24 -9.24 -5.82 -8.84
N VAL A 25 -10.06 -5.77 -7.80
CA VAL A 25 -9.91 -6.66 -6.64
C VAL A 25 -9.85 -8.09 -7.19
N ASN A 26 -8.68 -8.71 -7.11
CA ASN A 26 -8.54 -10.11 -7.47
C ASN A 26 -9.50 -10.90 -6.58
N PRO A 27 -10.43 -11.70 -7.14
CA PRO A 27 -11.32 -12.53 -6.32
C PRO A 27 -10.58 -13.49 -5.38
N LYS A 28 -9.26 -13.67 -5.58
CA LYS A 28 -8.36 -14.43 -4.71
C LYS A 28 -7.93 -13.66 -3.44
N ASP A 29 -8.17 -12.35 -3.36
CA ASP A 29 -7.95 -11.56 -2.13
C ASP A 29 -9.01 -11.84 -1.03
N LYS A 30 -9.61 -13.04 -1.03
CA LYS A 30 -10.45 -13.55 0.08
C LYS A 30 -9.75 -13.56 1.44
N LEU A 31 -8.42 -13.56 1.43
CA LEU A 31 -7.58 -13.39 2.62
C LEU A 31 -7.92 -12.16 3.45
N ASN A 32 -8.43 -11.11 2.81
CA ASN A 32 -8.81 -9.89 3.50
C ASN A 32 -10.02 -10.05 4.43
N LEU A 33 -10.85 -11.08 4.26
CA LEU A 33 -12.02 -11.28 5.12
C LEU A 33 -11.63 -11.62 6.57
N ASP A 34 -10.55 -12.38 6.76
CA ASP A 34 -10.07 -12.72 8.12
C ASP A 34 -9.48 -11.49 8.81
N LEU A 35 -8.68 -10.67 8.08
CA LEU A 35 -8.17 -9.39 8.57
C LEU A 35 -9.31 -8.41 8.88
N ILE A 36 -10.37 -8.41 8.08
CA ILE A 36 -11.59 -7.65 8.32
C ILE A 36 -12.24 -8.06 9.64
N GLN A 37 -12.32 -9.35 9.93
CA GLN A 37 -12.91 -9.84 11.18
C GLN A 37 -12.07 -9.45 12.40
N GLU A 38 -10.75 -9.51 12.28
CA GLU A 38 -9.84 -9.06 13.35
C GLU A 38 -9.96 -7.54 13.59
N SER A 39 -10.05 -6.72 12.54
CA SER A 39 -10.19 -5.27 12.67
C SER A 39 -11.48 -4.84 13.38
N ARG A 40 -12.54 -5.65 13.33
CA ARG A 40 -13.80 -5.41 14.07
C ARG A 40 -13.65 -5.50 15.59
N LYS A 41 -12.56 -6.12 16.07
CA LYS A 41 -12.26 -6.24 17.51
C LYS A 41 -11.48 -5.05 18.06
N LEU A 42 -11.21 -4.02 17.26
CA LEU A 42 -10.47 -2.84 17.72
C LEU A 42 -11.16 -2.20 18.92
N ASP A 43 -10.41 -2.04 20.01
CA ASP A 43 -10.84 -1.27 21.17
C ASP A 43 -10.70 0.24 20.87
N TYR A 44 -11.76 1.02 21.05
CA TYR A 44 -11.73 2.47 20.88
C TYR A 44 -10.76 3.19 21.83
N LYS A 45 -10.40 2.55 22.95
CA LYS A 45 -9.55 3.15 23.99
C LYS A 45 -8.07 2.96 23.72
N ALA A 46 -7.70 2.04 22.84
CA ALA A 46 -6.31 1.80 22.49
C ALA A 46 -5.81 2.84 21.49
N PRO A 47 -4.54 3.26 21.55
CA PRO A 47 -3.95 3.98 20.43
C PRO A 47 -4.04 3.11 19.17
N PHE A 48 -4.53 3.70 18.09
CA PHE A 48 -4.68 2.99 16.82
C PHE A 48 -3.33 2.94 16.12
N GLU A 49 -2.45 2.06 16.60
CA GLU A 49 -1.16 1.75 16.00
C GLU A 49 -1.24 0.45 15.21
N PHE A 50 -0.62 0.45 14.03
CA PHE A 50 -0.58 -0.67 13.12
C PHE A 50 0.81 -0.86 12.55
N PHE A 51 1.12 -2.09 12.16
CA PHE A 51 2.26 -2.42 11.32
C PHE A 51 1.81 -2.53 9.86
N ALA A 52 2.72 -2.23 8.93
CA ALA A 52 2.43 -2.37 7.51
C ALA A 52 3.68 -2.75 6.72
N VAL A 53 3.48 -3.46 5.62
CA VAL A 53 4.42 -3.47 4.51
C VAL A 53 4.25 -2.15 3.77
N LEU A 54 5.30 -1.33 3.69
CA LEU A 54 5.25 -0.03 3.03
C LEU A 54 5.63 -0.12 1.56
N GLN A 55 6.74 -0.84 1.26
CA GLN A 55 7.26 -1.00 -0.10
C GLN A 55 8.20 -2.21 -0.17
N LYS A 56 8.54 -2.67 -1.38
CA LYS A 56 9.51 -3.73 -1.63
C LYS A 56 10.50 -3.29 -2.70
N HIS A 57 11.80 -3.54 -2.49
CA HIS A 57 12.80 -3.29 -3.53
C HIS A 57 12.99 -4.50 -4.42
N ASP A 58 13.41 -4.27 -5.66
CA ASP A 58 13.74 -5.25 -6.70
C ASP A 58 12.60 -6.22 -7.10
N ILE A 59 11.40 -5.98 -6.59
CA ILE A 59 10.20 -6.73 -6.94
C ILE A 59 9.26 -5.81 -7.73
N PRO A 60 8.77 -6.23 -8.90
CA PRO A 60 7.74 -5.48 -9.61
C PRO A 60 6.44 -5.40 -8.79
N ASN A 61 5.90 -4.22 -8.65
CA ASN A 61 4.57 -4.05 -8.10
C ASN A 61 3.48 -4.29 -9.16
N ARG A 62 2.21 -4.19 -8.77
CA ARG A 62 1.07 -4.41 -9.69
C ARG A 62 1.00 -3.40 -10.83
N ASN A 63 1.66 -2.24 -10.69
CA ASN A 63 1.78 -1.24 -11.77
C ASN A 63 2.98 -1.52 -12.70
N GLY A 64 3.67 -2.65 -12.52
CA GLY A 64 4.85 -3.03 -13.29
C GLY A 64 6.10 -2.19 -12.98
N ARG A 65 6.11 -1.45 -11.86
CA ARG A 65 7.25 -0.65 -11.43
C ARG A 65 8.14 -1.44 -10.50
N THR A 66 9.45 -1.31 -10.70
CA THR A 66 10.48 -1.88 -9.82
C THR A 66 11.28 -0.75 -9.21
N TYR A 67 11.44 -0.78 -7.90
CA TYR A 67 12.25 0.15 -7.14
C TYR A 67 13.60 -0.50 -6.85
N PRO A 68 14.73 -0.03 -7.43
CA PRO A 68 16.04 -0.58 -7.11
C PRO A 68 16.38 -0.42 -5.63
N GLU A 69 17.03 -1.43 -5.05
CA GLU A 69 17.43 -1.45 -3.63
C GLU A 69 18.12 -0.15 -3.20
N LYS A 70 19.15 0.26 -3.97
CA LYS A 70 19.93 1.47 -3.69
C LYS A 70 19.06 2.72 -3.57
N ILE A 71 18.09 2.88 -4.47
CA ILE A 71 17.21 4.05 -4.53
C ILE A 71 16.25 4.01 -3.34
N LEU A 72 15.57 2.87 -3.13
CA LEU A 72 14.58 2.77 -2.06
C LEU A 72 15.22 2.87 -0.67
N LYS A 73 16.41 2.30 -0.46
CA LYS A 73 17.15 2.46 0.81
C LYS A 73 17.56 3.90 1.07
N ARG A 74 18.06 4.60 0.05
CA ARG A 74 18.38 6.04 0.16
C ARG A 74 17.16 6.85 0.59
N GLU A 75 16.01 6.62 -0.03
CA GLU A 75 14.79 7.35 0.29
C GLU A 75 14.23 6.97 1.67
N ALA A 76 14.32 5.70 2.07
CA ALA A 76 13.97 5.27 3.41
C ALA A 76 14.83 5.96 4.49
N ASP A 77 16.14 6.11 4.25
CA ASP A 77 17.04 6.82 5.17
C ASP A 77 16.72 8.32 5.28
N LYS A 78 16.32 8.96 4.16
CA LYS A 78 15.80 10.33 4.19
C LYS A 78 14.48 10.41 4.98
N TYR A 79 13.60 9.44 4.77
CA TYR A 79 12.28 9.41 5.41
C TYR A 79 12.38 9.19 6.93
N LYS A 80 13.37 8.42 7.42
CA LYS A 80 13.68 8.33 8.86
C LYS A 80 13.90 9.69 9.50
N LYS A 81 14.62 10.58 8.82
CA LYS A 81 14.84 11.95 9.32
C LYS A 81 13.56 12.79 9.35
N ILE A 82 12.59 12.48 8.47
CA ILE A 82 11.26 13.11 8.49
C ILE A 82 10.48 12.61 9.72
N ILE A 83 10.55 11.30 10.01
CA ILE A 83 9.95 10.71 11.21
C ILE A 83 10.54 11.32 12.48
N GLU A 84 11.86 11.40 12.59
CA GLU A 84 12.56 11.97 13.75
C GLU A 84 12.17 13.44 14.03
N LYS A 85 11.79 14.18 12.99
CA LYS A 85 11.30 15.57 13.09
C LYS A 85 9.80 15.67 13.38
N GLY A 86 9.07 14.57 13.44
CA GLY A 86 7.61 14.57 13.59
C GLY A 86 6.85 15.08 12.37
N LEU A 87 7.44 14.98 11.17
CA LEU A 87 6.88 15.51 9.92
C LEU A 87 6.35 14.42 8.98
N SER A 88 6.29 13.18 9.42
CA SER A 88 5.89 11.99 8.63
C SER A 88 4.37 11.85 8.45
N THR A 89 3.69 12.99 8.24
CA THR A 89 2.25 13.01 7.98
C THR A 89 1.91 12.37 6.63
N SER A 90 0.78 11.65 6.60
CA SER A 90 0.31 10.95 5.40
C SER A 90 -1.21 11.00 5.33
N GLU A 91 -1.75 10.85 4.12
CA GLU A 91 -3.16 11.13 3.86
C GLU A 91 -4.02 9.87 3.76
N LEU A 92 -5.32 10.06 3.94
CA LEU A 92 -6.32 9.08 3.56
C LEU A 92 -6.64 9.27 2.07
N ASN A 93 -6.37 8.25 1.28
CA ASN A 93 -6.44 8.24 -0.18
C ASN A 93 -5.29 9.02 -0.86
N HIS A 94 -4.97 8.65 -2.11
CA HIS A 94 -3.94 9.34 -2.90
C HIS A 94 -4.51 10.57 -3.61
N PRO A 95 -4.04 11.80 -3.31
CA PRO A 95 -4.33 12.94 -4.17
C PRO A 95 -3.40 12.95 -5.40
N GLU A 96 -3.83 13.63 -6.46
CA GLU A 96 -2.98 13.94 -7.61
C GLU A 96 -2.05 15.14 -7.31
N SER A 97 -1.35 15.10 -6.18
CA SER A 97 -0.49 16.20 -5.70
C SER A 97 0.78 15.65 -5.08
N SER A 98 1.90 16.36 -5.24
CA SER A 98 3.14 16.13 -4.52
C SER A 98 3.17 16.78 -3.14
N LEU A 99 2.24 17.68 -2.85
CA LEU A 99 2.10 18.32 -1.54
C LEU A 99 1.15 17.53 -0.66
N ILE A 100 1.45 17.51 0.65
CA ILE A 100 0.56 16.93 1.65
C ILE A 100 -0.48 18.00 2.03
N ASP A 101 -1.75 17.63 1.92
CA ASP A 101 -2.87 18.44 2.35
C ASP A 101 -3.21 18.09 3.80
N LEU A 102 -2.97 19.04 4.72
CA LEU A 102 -3.19 18.82 6.15
C LEU A 102 -4.65 18.51 6.50
N ASP A 103 -5.62 18.96 5.69
CA ASP A 103 -7.03 18.62 5.88
C ASP A 103 -7.34 17.15 5.55
N ARG A 104 -6.42 16.47 4.88
CA ARG A 104 -6.53 15.07 4.47
C ARG A 104 -5.67 14.12 5.30
N VAL A 105 -4.80 14.65 6.15
CA VAL A 105 -3.92 13.84 6.99
C VAL A 105 -4.73 12.94 7.90
N SER A 106 -4.43 11.65 7.85
CA SER A 106 -5.11 10.60 8.62
C SER A 106 -4.20 9.89 9.62
N HIS A 107 -2.89 9.89 9.37
CA HIS A 107 -1.94 9.12 10.17
C HIS A 107 -0.53 9.68 10.08
N LEU A 108 0.32 9.19 10.98
CA LEU A 108 1.76 9.36 10.98
C LEU A 108 2.44 8.01 10.75
N ILE A 109 3.54 8.02 10.04
CA ILE A 109 4.51 6.91 10.10
C ILE A 109 5.40 7.19 11.30
N THR A 110 5.42 6.29 12.29
CA THR A 110 6.17 6.48 13.54
C THR A 110 7.51 5.77 13.56
N ASP A 111 7.65 4.73 12.73
CA ASP A 111 8.92 4.01 12.56
C ASP A 111 8.97 3.28 11.23
N ILE A 112 10.18 3.04 10.70
CA ILE A 112 10.43 2.21 9.53
C ILE A 112 11.69 1.37 9.71
N TRP A 113 11.67 0.13 9.21
CA TRP A 113 12.81 -0.79 9.24
C TRP A 113 12.78 -1.75 8.05
N TRP A 114 13.91 -2.39 7.80
CA TRP A 114 14.04 -3.39 6.75
C TRP A 114 13.84 -4.80 7.31
N ASP A 115 13.08 -5.61 6.60
CA ASP A 115 12.95 -7.05 6.78
C ASP A 115 13.25 -7.72 5.43
N GLY A 116 14.50 -8.11 5.23
CA GLY A 116 15.00 -8.51 3.91
C GLY A 116 14.86 -7.40 2.88
N ASN A 117 14.09 -7.66 1.82
CA ASN A 117 13.80 -6.68 0.77
C ASN A 117 12.50 -5.89 1.01
N ILE A 118 11.89 -6.05 2.16
CA ILE A 118 10.63 -5.42 2.53
C ILE A 118 10.92 -4.24 3.45
N LEU A 119 10.44 -3.06 3.07
CA LEU A 119 10.36 -1.91 3.95
C LEU A 119 9.09 -2.01 4.77
N MET A 120 9.26 -2.22 6.05
CA MET A 120 8.20 -2.26 7.05
C MET A 120 8.03 -0.90 7.70
N GLY A 121 6.83 -0.64 8.20
CA GLY A 121 6.57 0.56 8.98
C GLY A 121 5.57 0.35 10.09
N LYS A 122 5.59 1.29 11.03
CA LYS A 122 4.61 1.45 12.10
C LYS A 122 3.83 2.74 11.86
N LEU A 123 2.51 2.65 11.94
CA LEU A 123 1.58 3.76 11.72
C LEU A 123 0.80 4.06 12.98
N LEU A 124 0.53 5.35 13.19
CA LEU A 124 -0.42 5.83 14.21
C LEU A 124 -1.54 6.60 13.52
N LEU A 125 -2.78 6.13 13.63
CA LEU A 125 -3.94 6.88 13.16
C LEU A 125 -4.19 8.09 14.08
N LEU A 126 -4.40 9.26 13.48
CA LEU A 126 -4.67 10.50 14.18
C LEU A 126 -6.16 10.60 14.53
N THR A 127 -6.56 9.84 15.55
CA THR A 127 -7.95 9.78 16.03
C THR A 127 -8.22 10.85 17.08
N SER A 128 -9.47 11.34 17.11
CA SER A 128 -9.91 12.37 18.05
C SER A 128 -10.32 11.79 19.41
N PRO A 129 -10.27 12.58 20.51
CA PRO A 129 -10.83 12.17 21.78
C PRO A 129 -12.32 11.79 21.70
N GLY A 130 -13.10 12.52 20.91
CA GLY A 130 -14.51 12.22 20.70
C GLY A 130 -14.77 10.89 20.02
N PHE A 131 -13.84 10.43 19.18
CA PHE A 131 -13.90 9.09 18.61
C PHE A 131 -13.68 8.02 19.68
N HIS A 132 -12.65 8.16 20.50
CA HIS A 132 -12.34 7.22 21.58
C HIS A 132 -13.43 7.13 22.63
N GLU A 133 -14.04 8.25 22.99
CA GLU A 133 -15.06 8.30 24.07
C GLU A 133 -16.45 7.91 23.59
N ARG A 134 -16.83 8.31 22.38
CA ARG A 134 -18.22 8.26 21.91
C ARG A 134 -18.39 7.77 20.47
N GLY A 135 -17.30 7.40 19.79
CA GLY A 135 -17.34 7.00 18.39
C GLY A 135 -17.65 8.13 17.41
N ILE A 136 -17.45 9.39 17.81
CA ILE A 136 -17.69 10.56 16.93
C ILE A 136 -16.55 10.69 15.93
N VAL A 137 -16.87 10.58 14.65
CA VAL A 137 -15.92 10.73 13.54
C VAL A 137 -15.76 12.21 13.22
N SER A 138 -14.55 12.76 13.41
CA SER A 138 -14.26 14.19 13.18
C SER A 138 -12.96 14.41 12.40
N THR A 139 -12.01 13.48 12.47
CA THR A 139 -10.73 13.55 11.75
C THR A 139 -10.67 12.51 10.64
N LYS A 140 -9.69 12.62 9.74
CA LYS A 140 -9.45 11.58 8.72
C LYS A 140 -8.92 10.28 9.36
N GLY A 141 -8.22 10.39 10.49
CA GLY A 141 -7.84 9.23 11.30
C GLY A 141 -9.07 8.50 11.87
N ASP A 142 -10.07 9.24 12.35
CA ASP A 142 -11.35 8.65 12.80
C ASP A 142 -12.07 7.94 11.65
N VAL A 143 -12.07 8.55 10.43
CA VAL A 143 -12.65 7.91 9.24
C VAL A 143 -11.95 6.60 8.93
N ALA A 144 -10.61 6.58 8.92
CA ALA A 144 -9.84 5.37 8.68
C ALA A 144 -10.13 4.28 9.72
N ALA A 145 -10.11 4.65 11.02
CA ALA A 145 -10.42 3.74 12.12
C ALA A 145 -11.84 3.18 12.02
N ASN A 146 -12.83 4.02 11.68
CA ASN A 146 -14.21 3.61 11.52
C ASN A 146 -14.42 2.67 10.32
N LEU A 147 -13.72 2.91 9.20
CA LEU A 147 -13.72 1.99 8.05
C LEU A 147 -13.18 0.61 8.47
N MET A 148 -12.06 0.57 9.16
CA MET A 148 -11.48 -0.69 9.65
C MET A 148 -12.43 -1.43 10.60
N ARG A 149 -13.07 -0.72 11.53
CA ARG A 149 -14.09 -1.30 12.41
C ARG A 149 -15.32 -1.83 11.68
N SER A 150 -15.66 -1.21 10.57
CA SER A 150 -16.73 -1.68 9.69
C SER A 150 -16.30 -2.85 8.80
N GLY A 151 -15.04 -3.31 8.93
CA GLY A 151 -14.51 -4.46 8.23
C GLY A 151 -13.84 -4.11 6.89
N VAL A 152 -13.51 -2.84 6.66
CA VAL A 152 -12.74 -2.44 5.48
C VAL A 152 -11.26 -2.67 5.75
N THR A 153 -10.59 -3.41 4.87
CA THR A 153 -9.13 -3.56 4.91
C THR A 153 -8.48 -2.38 4.20
N LEU A 154 -7.63 -1.66 4.92
CA LEU A 154 -6.86 -0.56 4.37
C LEU A 154 -5.45 -1.01 4.00
N GLY A 155 -5.00 -0.60 2.83
CA GLY A 155 -3.64 -0.79 2.37
C GLY A 155 -2.79 0.46 2.54
N VAL A 156 -1.49 0.29 2.36
CA VAL A 156 -0.51 1.38 2.37
C VAL A 156 0.13 1.49 0.99
N SER A 157 0.34 2.70 0.54
CA SER A 157 0.90 2.96 -0.78
C SER A 157 1.82 4.16 -0.77
N SER A 158 3.04 3.98 -1.30
CA SER A 158 4.01 5.07 -1.39
C SER A 158 3.60 6.10 -2.42
N ARG A 159 3.77 7.38 -2.09
CA ARG A 159 3.66 8.52 -3.01
C ARG A 159 5.03 9.18 -3.13
N GLY A 160 5.45 9.43 -4.36
CA GLY A 160 6.73 10.05 -4.65
C GLY A 160 6.75 10.66 -6.05
N VAL A 161 7.82 11.36 -6.35
CA VAL A 161 8.10 11.95 -7.66
C VAL A 161 9.39 11.38 -8.21
N GLY A 162 9.47 11.23 -9.53
CA GLY A 162 10.67 10.72 -10.18
C GLY A 162 10.39 10.24 -11.59
N SER A 163 11.42 9.78 -12.26
CA SER A 163 11.34 9.25 -13.62
C SER A 163 11.35 7.72 -13.65
N LEU A 164 10.85 7.18 -14.74
CA LEU A 164 10.84 5.75 -15.01
C LEU A 164 11.63 5.47 -16.29
N LYS A 165 12.42 4.40 -16.26
CA LYS A 165 13.11 3.86 -17.43
C LYS A 165 12.63 2.46 -17.72
N LYS A 166 12.30 2.19 -18.97
CA LYS A 166 11.94 0.83 -19.39
C LYS A 166 13.20 -0.03 -19.50
N VAL A 167 13.25 -1.09 -18.69
CA VAL A 167 14.33 -2.08 -18.69
C VAL A 167 13.72 -3.45 -18.97
N GLY A 168 13.77 -3.90 -20.23
CA GLY A 168 13.04 -5.08 -20.67
C GLY A 168 11.52 -4.86 -20.55
N GLU A 169 10.84 -5.71 -19.81
CA GLU A 169 9.40 -5.62 -19.57
C GLU A 169 9.05 -4.81 -18.31
N LYS A 170 10.04 -4.36 -17.53
CA LYS A 170 9.86 -3.64 -16.27
C LYS A 170 10.02 -2.14 -16.47
N ASN A 171 9.29 -1.36 -15.68
CA ASN A 171 9.49 0.07 -15.54
C ASN A 171 10.30 0.31 -14.26
N GLU A 172 11.58 0.62 -14.41
CA GLU A 172 12.49 0.84 -13.29
C GLU A 172 12.50 2.29 -12.87
N VAL A 173 12.29 2.52 -11.56
CA VAL A 173 12.38 3.85 -10.94
C VAL A 173 13.82 4.33 -10.96
N GLN A 174 14.03 5.60 -11.34
CA GLN A 174 15.36 6.15 -11.55
C GLN A 174 15.88 6.88 -10.31
N ASP A 175 17.15 7.31 -10.38
CA ASP A 175 17.89 7.88 -9.24
C ASP A 175 17.37 9.27 -8.80
N ASP A 176 16.55 9.91 -9.61
CA ASP A 176 15.84 11.16 -9.29
C ASP A 176 14.57 10.96 -8.46
N PHE A 177 14.27 9.72 -8.07
CA PHE A 177 13.10 9.43 -7.22
C PHE A 177 13.24 10.08 -5.85
N GLU A 178 12.17 10.73 -5.42
CA GLU A 178 11.99 11.31 -4.09
C GLU A 178 10.68 10.78 -3.47
N LEU A 179 10.81 10.12 -2.32
CA LEU A 179 9.68 9.64 -1.54
C LEU A 179 9.04 10.80 -0.76
N ILE A 180 7.73 10.95 -0.89
CA ILE A 180 6.96 11.98 -0.19
C ILE A 180 6.35 11.42 1.09
N CYS A 181 5.53 10.36 0.98
CA CYS A 181 4.79 9.78 2.09
C CYS A 181 4.29 8.36 1.76
N PHE A 182 3.59 7.77 2.73
CA PHE A 182 2.91 6.49 2.59
C PHE A 182 1.43 6.66 2.94
N ASP A 183 0.56 6.80 1.95
CA ASP A 183 -0.87 7.06 2.13
C ASP A 183 -1.67 5.78 2.41
N LEU A 184 -2.81 5.93 3.10
CA LEU A 184 -3.79 4.85 3.24
C LEU A 184 -4.68 4.78 2.01
N VAL A 185 -4.81 3.59 1.43
CA VAL A 185 -5.57 3.34 0.21
C VAL A 185 -6.43 2.08 0.31
N SER A 186 -7.42 1.97 -0.57
CA SER A 186 -8.26 0.77 -0.67
C SER A 186 -7.57 -0.39 -1.38
N SER A 187 -6.65 -0.10 -2.31
CA SER A 187 -5.98 -1.12 -3.14
C SER A 187 -4.51 -0.74 -3.39
N PRO A 188 -3.58 -1.28 -2.58
CA PRO A 188 -2.16 -0.99 -2.72
C PRO A 188 -1.57 -1.75 -3.92
N SER A 189 -0.62 -1.13 -4.63
CA SER A 189 0.09 -1.78 -5.73
C SER A 189 1.21 -2.71 -5.25
N THR A 190 1.80 -2.43 -4.10
CA THR A 190 2.81 -3.31 -3.49
C THR A 190 2.13 -4.55 -2.91
N PRO A 191 2.50 -5.76 -3.34
CA PRO A 191 1.88 -6.98 -2.83
C PRO A 191 2.06 -7.12 -1.31
N GLY A 192 0.93 -7.34 -0.60
CA GLY A 192 0.91 -7.50 0.86
C GLY A 192 1.01 -6.19 1.66
N ALA A 193 0.91 -5.03 1.02
CA ALA A 193 1.00 -3.72 1.68
C ALA A 193 -0.31 -3.35 2.40
N TYR A 194 -0.70 -4.15 3.40
CA TYR A 194 -1.86 -3.92 4.25
C TYR A 194 -1.45 -3.60 5.68
N LEU A 195 -2.43 -3.10 6.46
CA LEU A 195 -2.26 -2.86 7.90
C LEU A 195 -2.43 -4.16 8.68
N PHE A 196 -1.57 -4.36 9.67
CA PHE A 196 -1.59 -5.49 10.59
C PHE A 196 -1.57 -4.98 12.04
N SER A 197 -2.31 -5.65 12.91
CA SER A 197 -2.33 -5.30 14.33
C SER A 197 -1.04 -5.70 15.04
N ASN A 198 -0.38 -6.77 14.57
CA ASN A 198 0.86 -7.31 15.11
C ASN A 198 1.65 -8.08 14.04
N LYS A 199 2.87 -8.50 14.39
CA LYS A 199 3.75 -9.24 13.47
C LYS A 199 3.20 -10.61 13.11
N GLU A 200 2.56 -11.30 14.04
CA GLU A 200 2.03 -12.65 13.84
C GLU A 200 0.91 -12.67 12.80
N ASP A 201 0.09 -11.63 12.74
CA ASP A 201 -0.97 -11.51 11.73
C ASP A 201 -0.38 -11.32 10.32
N ARG A 202 0.73 -10.60 10.21
CA ARG A 202 1.47 -10.48 8.96
C ARG A 202 2.06 -11.83 8.54
N ASP A 203 2.72 -12.52 9.45
CA ASP A 203 3.37 -13.81 9.15
C ASP A 203 2.34 -14.83 8.66
N LYS A 204 1.17 -14.90 9.31
CA LYS A 204 0.03 -15.70 8.84
C LYS A 204 -0.47 -15.29 7.45
N TYR A 205 -0.49 -14.00 7.17
CA TYR A 205 -0.88 -13.49 5.85
C TYR A 205 0.11 -13.92 4.77
N ASP A 206 1.41 -13.78 5.05
CA ASP A 206 2.47 -14.18 4.12
C ASP A 206 2.48 -15.70 3.90
N GLU A 207 2.26 -16.53 4.95
CA GLU A 207 2.11 -17.99 4.83
C GLU A 207 0.93 -18.37 3.93
N LYS A 208 -0.24 -17.76 4.12
CA LYS A 208 -1.42 -18.01 3.27
C LYS A 208 -1.18 -17.60 1.82
N LEU A 209 -0.48 -16.46 1.58
CA LEU A 209 -0.11 -16.06 0.22
C LEU A 209 0.81 -17.07 -0.46
N GLU A 210 1.76 -17.66 0.27
CA GLU A 210 2.66 -18.69 -0.26
C GLU A 210 1.92 -20.02 -0.53
N GLU A 211 0.97 -20.37 0.31
CA GLU A 211 0.11 -21.54 0.08
C GLU A 211 -0.76 -21.36 -1.17
N GLU A 212 -1.36 -20.19 -1.36
CA GLU A 212 -2.16 -19.88 -2.56
C GLU A 212 -1.34 -19.88 -3.85
N LYS A 213 -0.08 -19.45 -3.81
CA LYS A 213 0.82 -19.54 -4.97
C LYS A 213 1.18 -20.97 -5.34
N LYS A 214 1.18 -21.89 -4.35
CA LYS A 214 1.46 -23.33 -4.57
C LYS A 214 0.26 -24.08 -5.15
N VAL A 215 -0.96 -23.58 -4.98
CA VAL A 215 -2.15 -24.11 -5.63
C VAL A 215 -2.11 -23.66 -7.09
N GLU A 216 -1.66 -24.56 -7.98
CA GLU A 216 -1.54 -24.27 -9.42
C GLU A 216 -2.83 -23.65 -9.96
N PRO A 217 -2.78 -22.40 -10.46
CA PRO A 217 -3.91 -21.86 -11.17
C PRO A 217 -3.89 -22.43 -12.59
N VAL A 218 -5.02 -22.82 -13.10
CA VAL A 218 -5.29 -22.85 -14.55
C VAL A 218 -5.41 -24.21 -15.22
N SER A 219 -5.07 -25.34 -14.65
CA SER A 219 -5.38 -26.59 -15.35
C SER A 219 -6.89 -26.76 -15.57
N ASP A 220 -7.72 -26.32 -14.63
CA ASP A 220 -9.17 -26.55 -14.69
C ASP A 220 -9.93 -25.49 -15.50
N VAL A 221 -9.50 -24.24 -15.49
CA VAL A 221 -10.11 -23.18 -16.32
C VAL A 221 -9.75 -23.39 -17.79
N LEU A 222 -8.50 -23.73 -18.10
CA LEU A 222 -8.10 -24.08 -19.48
C LEU A 222 -8.77 -25.38 -19.96
N LYS A 223 -8.95 -26.36 -19.10
CA LYS A 223 -9.73 -27.56 -19.40
C LYS A 223 -11.21 -27.23 -19.61
N LEU A 224 -11.77 -26.29 -18.83
CA LEU A 224 -13.15 -25.84 -19.01
C LEU A 224 -13.31 -25.05 -20.32
N MET A 225 -12.38 -24.14 -20.63
CA MET A 225 -12.36 -23.39 -21.88
C MET A 225 -12.19 -24.31 -23.10
N SER A 226 -11.28 -25.29 -23.03
CA SER A 226 -11.11 -26.28 -24.09
C SER A 226 -12.32 -27.19 -24.29
N LYS A 227 -13.13 -27.39 -23.26
CA LYS A 227 -14.43 -28.08 -23.36
C LYS A 227 -15.48 -27.19 -24.01
N LEU A 228 -15.56 -25.91 -23.63
CA LEU A 228 -16.47 -24.93 -24.22
C LEU A 228 -16.21 -24.75 -25.73
N ASP A 229 -14.96 -24.71 -26.16
CA ASP A 229 -14.58 -24.62 -27.59
C ASP A 229 -15.03 -25.85 -28.41
N ARG A 230 -15.25 -26.99 -27.77
CA ARG A 230 -15.80 -28.20 -28.44
C ARG A 230 -17.31 -28.16 -28.60
N TYR A 231 -18.02 -27.36 -27.78
CA TYR A 231 -19.46 -27.19 -27.87
C TYR A 231 -19.89 -26.04 -28.78
N LEU A 232 -18.95 -25.18 -29.17
CA LEU A 232 -19.18 -24.02 -30.04
C LEU A 232 -18.76 -24.26 -31.49
N LYS A 233 -18.30 -25.45 -31.83
CA LYS A 233 -18.06 -25.96 -33.18
C LYS A 233 -19.11 -27.02 -33.53
#